data_85dcd58ce8342fcc7cf8eaaaf127eb5b
#
_entry.id   85dcd58ce8342fcc7cf8eaaaf127eb5b
#
_cell.length_a   1.000
_cell.length_b   1.000
_cell.length_c   1.000
_cell.angle_alpha   90.00
_cell.angle_beta   90.00
_cell.angle_gamma   90.00
#
_symmetry.space_group_name_H-M   'P 1'
#
loop_
_entity.id
_entity.type
_entity.pdbx_description
1 polymer ?
#
loop_
_entity_poly.entity_id
_entity_poly.type
_entity_poly.pdbx_seq_one_letter_code
_entity_poly.pdbx_strand_id
1 'polypeptide(L)' 'MDAIDRNIIRTLQQNGRLSNQELADKIGLSPSPCLRRVRNLEKSGVLTGYAAFV' A
#
# COMPACT_ATOMS: atom_id res chain seq x y z
N MET A 1 8.52 -3.48 -10.27
CA MET A 1 7.20 -3.55 -9.60
C MET A 1 6.61 -4.94 -9.81
N ASP A 2 6.31 -5.63 -8.74
CA ASP A 2 5.79 -6.99 -8.83
C ASP A 2 4.25 -7.01 -8.64
N ALA A 3 3.67 -8.21 -8.62
CA ALA A 3 2.22 -8.36 -8.50
C ALA A 3 1.70 -7.80 -7.18
N ILE A 4 2.47 -7.92 -6.11
CA ILE A 4 2.06 -7.40 -4.79
C ILE A 4 2.00 -5.88 -4.83
N ASP A 5 2.99 -5.23 -5.41
CA ASP A 5 2.98 -3.77 -5.55
C ASP A 5 1.79 -3.30 -6.37
N ARG A 6 1.49 -4.00 -7.45
CA ARG A 6 0.32 -3.65 -8.27
C ARG A 6 -0.99 -3.83 -7.51
N ASN A 7 -1.08 -4.87 -6.70
CA ASN A 7 -2.26 -5.07 -5.85
C ASN A 7 -2.42 -3.97 -4.81
N ILE A 8 -1.32 -3.52 -4.24
CA ILE A 8 -1.34 -2.40 -3.29
C ILE A 8 -1.89 -1.15 -3.98
N ILE A 9 -1.36 -0.82 -5.14
CA ILE A 9 -1.79 0.36 -5.89
C ILE A 9 -3.26 0.27 -6.23
N ARG A 10 -3.69 -0.86 -6.76
CA ARG A 10 -5.09 -1.06 -7.15
C ARG A 10 -6.02 -0.94 -5.95
N THR A 11 -5.66 -1.56 -4.84
CA THR A 11 -6.48 -1.53 -3.63
C THR A 11 -6.61 -0.10 -3.09
N LEU A 12 -5.53 0.65 -3.08
CA LEU A 12 -5.54 2.03 -2.62
C LEU A 12 -6.28 2.96 -3.58
N GLN A 13 -6.28 2.66 -4.87
CA GLN A 13 -7.07 3.43 -5.84
C GLN A 13 -8.56 3.24 -5.61
N GLN A 14 -8.96 2.05 -5.19
CA GLN A 14 -10.36 1.77 -4.88
C GLN A 14 -10.78 2.35 -3.54
N ASN A 15 -9.89 2.35 -2.56
CA ASN A 15 -10.18 2.87 -1.23
C ASN A 15 -8.89 3.39 -0.59
N GLY A 16 -8.62 4.68 -0.75
CA GLY A 16 -7.42 5.32 -0.22
C GLY A 16 -7.45 5.56 1.28
N ARG A 17 -8.54 5.20 1.96
CA ARG A 17 -8.67 5.40 3.41
C ARG A 17 -8.34 4.17 4.23
N LEU A 18 -7.92 3.10 3.60
CA LEU A 18 -7.54 1.89 4.31
C LEU A 18 -6.35 2.14 5.23
N SER A 19 -6.41 1.58 6.43
CA SER A 19 -5.23 1.53 7.29
C SER A 19 -4.24 0.53 6.72
N ASN A 20 -2.98 0.60 7.18
CA ASN A 20 -1.98 -0.37 6.74
C ASN A 20 -2.39 -1.81 7.08
N GLN A 21 -3.00 -2.00 8.24
CA GLN A 21 -3.46 -3.32 8.65
C GLN A 21 -4.56 -3.85 7.73
N GLU A 22 -5.51 -2.99 7.39
CA GLU A 22 -6.60 -3.36 6.48
C GLU A 22 -6.07 -3.67 5.08
N LEU A 23 -5.12 -2.86 4.60
CA LEU A 23 -4.49 -3.09 3.32
C LEU A 23 -3.75 -4.43 3.31
N ALA A 24 -2.97 -4.70 4.35
CA ALA A 24 -2.23 -5.94 4.47
C ALA A 24 -3.17 -7.15 4.43
N ASP A 25 -4.29 -7.09 5.13
CA ASP A 25 -5.29 -8.15 5.11
C ASP A 25 -5.82 -8.40 3.70
N LYS A 26 -6.10 -7.33 2.96
CA LYS A 26 -6.67 -7.47 1.62
C LYS A 26 -5.70 -8.10 0.63
N ILE A 27 -4.41 -7.84 0.79
CA ILE A 27 -3.41 -8.38 -0.14
C ILE A 27 -2.69 -9.62 0.38
N GLY A 28 -3.04 -10.08 1.59
CA GLY A 28 -2.48 -11.31 2.14
C GLY A 28 -1.09 -11.19 2.70
N LEU A 29 -0.71 -10.01 3.18
CA LEU A 29 0.58 -9.78 3.80
C LEU A 29 0.42 -9.45 5.29
N SER A 30 1.51 -9.64 6.05
CA SER A 30 1.60 -9.09 7.40
C SER A 30 1.78 -7.57 7.32
N PRO A 31 1.39 -6.82 8.37
CA PRO A 31 1.47 -5.35 8.32
C PRO A 31 2.87 -4.79 8.07
N SER A 32 3.91 -5.37 8.65
CA SER A 32 5.26 -4.84 8.50
C SER A 32 5.78 -4.89 7.06
N PRO A 33 5.75 -6.04 6.36
CA PRO A 33 6.17 -6.05 4.96
C PRO A 33 5.25 -5.22 4.07
N CYS A 34 3.96 -5.13 4.40
CA CYS A 34 3.04 -4.28 3.66
C CYS A 34 3.47 -2.82 3.75
N LEU A 35 3.74 -2.33 4.95
CA LEU A 35 4.17 -0.95 5.17
C LEU A 35 5.47 -0.65 4.43
N ARG A 36 6.41 -1.59 4.44
CA ARG A 36 7.68 -1.41 3.74
C ARG A 36 7.45 -1.20 2.25
N ARG A 37 6.57 -2.01 1.64
CA ARG A 37 6.28 -1.87 0.22
C ARG A 37 5.59 -0.55 -0.09
N VAL A 38 4.64 -0.13 0.75
CA VAL A 38 3.97 1.16 0.58
C VAL A 38 4.99 2.30 0.62
N ARG A 39 5.89 2.28 1.59
CA ARG A 39 6.92 3.32 1.71
C ARG A 39 7.86 3.35 0.51
N ASN A 40 8.22 2.18 -0.01
CA ASN A 40 9.05 2.10 -1.20
C ASN A 40 8.34 2.70 -2.41
N LEU A 41 7.04 2.42 -2.56
CA LEU A 41 6.25 2.97 -3.65
C LEU A 41 6.12 4.50 -3.53
N GLU A 42 5.97 5.00 -2.31
CA GLU A 42 5.95 6.45 -2.07
C GLU A 42 7.29 7.09 -2.44
N LYS A 43 8.40 6.48 -2.04
CA LYS A 43 9.73 6.99 -2.36
C LYS A 43 9.99 7.03 -3.85
N SER A 44 9.48 6.06 -4.58
CA SER A 44 9.67 5.99 -6.04
C SER A 44 8.76 6.95 -6.80
N GLY A 45 7.82 7.59 -6.11
CA GLY A 45 6.86 8.50 -6.72
C GLY A 45 5.65 7.83 -7.34
N VAL A 46 5.53 6.51 -7.21
CA VAL A 46 4.39 5.77 -7.73
C VAL A 46 3.12 6.06 -6.92
N LEU A 47 3.29 6.17 -5.59
CA LEU A 47 2.20 6.59 -4.71
C LEU A 47 2.52 7.99 -4.18
N THR A 48 1.66 8.95 -4.52
CA THR A 48 1.81 10.32 -4.05
C THR A 48 0.50 10.77 -3.41
N GLY A 49 0.61 11.56 -2.33
CA GLY A 49 -0.56 12.15 -1.72
C GLY A 49 -1.36 11.23 -0.81
N TYR A 50 -0.81 10.11 -0.40
CA TYR A 50 -1.49 9.21 0.52
C TYR A 50 -1.14 9.55 1.96
N ALA A 51 -1.96 10.38 2.57
CA ALA A 51 -1.80 10.71 3.98
C ALA A 51 -2.40 9.65 4.91
N ALA A 52 -3.10 8.67 4.39
CA ALA A 52 -3.83 7.69 5.17
C ALA A 52 -2.94 6.73 5.97
N PHE A 53 -1.65 6.73 5.68
CA PHE A 53 -0.69 5.84 6.34
C PHE A 53 0.09 6.53 7.45
N VAL A 54 -0.31 7.68 7.81
CA VAL A 54 0.35 8.40 8.91
C VAL A 54 -0.13 7.86 10.23
#